data_df98e54c51385ca58918f170ce31a54f
#
_entry.id   df98e54c51385ca58918f170ce31a54f
#
_cell.length_a   1.000
_cell.length_b   1.000
_cell.length_c   1.000
_cell.angle_alpha   90.00
_cell.angle_beta   90.00
_cell.angle_gamma   90.00
#
_symmetry.space_group_name_H-M   'P 1'
#
loop_
_entity.id
_entity.type
_entity.pdbx_description
1 polymer ?
#
loop_
_entity_poly.entity_id
_entity_poly.type
_entity_poly.pdbx_seq_one_letter_code
_entity_poly.pdbx_strand_id
1 'polypeptide(L)'
;IDMNVIKSILNKAAGVFLKINSIVYQFFFILFFYFLFNIYGYRLFILITRLLPMVKKFKRILYNETSNTISSVFFGTLFSMVMQGLAFGVFLFFTTDYDAFYLGLTAGFASAIPVIGAYVVILPVVIVEILNQNYIFASVIMLFSMIVMSVVIDNLLRLVFMNYLNKKFSLNYKLNELFILLAMLAGIGVFGGWGIIIGPAVISLCVAFITIYLKSKA
;
A
#
# COMPACT_ATOMS: atom_id res chain seq x y z
N ILE A 1 -15.25 39.91 18.93
CA ILE A 1 -14.62 38.70 18.29
C ILE A 1 -13.14 38.77 18.65
N ASP A 2 -12.68 37.76 19.38
CA ASP A 2 -11.32 37.77 19.93
C ASP A 2 -10.29 37.66 18.80
N MET A 3 -9.42 38.65 18.65
CA MET A 3 -8.39 38.77 17.60
C MET A 3 -7.47 37.53 17.59
N ASN A 4 -7.29 36.87 18.73
CA ASN A 4 -6.51 35.67 18.89
C ASN A 4 -7.18 34.45 18.21
N VAL A 5 -8.49 34.37 18.25
CA VAL A 5 -9.28 33.31 17.59
C VAL A 5 -9.19 33.48 16.08
N ILE A 6 -9.29 34.70 15.55
CA ILE A 6 -9.16 34.99 14.11
C ILE A 6 -7.75 34.60 13.63
N LYS A 7 -6.69 35.00 14.35
CA LYS A 7 -5.32 34.64 14.04
C LYS A 7 -5.10 33.10 14.03
N SER A 8 -5.68 32.38 14.98
CA SER A 8 -5.56 30.92 15.06
C SER A 8 -6.25 30.23 13.88
N ILE A 9 -7.42 30.72 13.47
CA ILE A 9 -8.16 30.22 12.30
C ILE A 9 -7.37 30.48 11.01
N LEU A 10 -6.84 31.71 10.85
CA LEU A 10 -6.03 32.06 9.68
C LEU A 10 -4.75 31.22 9.59
N ASN A 11 -4.06 30.98 10.69
CA ASN A 11 -2.86 30.13 10.71
C ASN A 11 -3.17 28.67 10.40
N LYS A 12 -4.31 28.15 10.91
CA LYS A 12 -4.77 26.79 10.55
C LYS A 12 -5.14 26.70 9.07
N ALA A 13 -5.87 27.68 8.55
CA ALA A 13 -6.23 27.74 7.12
C ALA A 13 -4.99 27.82 6.23
N ALA A 14 -4.01 28.68 6.57
CA ALA A 14 -2.72 28.76 5.86
C ALA A 14 -1.97 27.42 5.92
N GLY A 15 -1.93 26.75 7.07
CA GLY A 15 -1.30 25.43 7.20
C GLY A 15 -1.97 24.35 6.34
N VAL A 16 -3.30 24.36 6.24
CA VAL A 16 -4.05 23.46 5.35
C VAL A 16 -3.75 23.79 3.88
N PHE A 17 -3.73 25.07 3.51
CA PHE A 17 -3.43 25.51 2.15
C PHE A 17 -2.01 25.08 1.71
N LEU A 18 -1.01 25.22 2.58
CA LEU A 18 0.36 24.79 2.31
C LEU A 18 0.46 23.27 2.15
N LYS A 19 -0.31 22.49 2.96
CA LYS A 19 -0.39 21.02 2.82
C LYS A 19 -1.03 20.62 1.50
N ILE A 20 -2.13 21.25 1.11
CA ILE A 20 -2.79 20.99 -0.18
C ILE A 20 -1.83 21.28 -1.34
N ASN A 21 -1.13 22.39 -1.28
CA ASN A 21 -0.14 22.76 -2.31
C ASN A 21 0.96 21.71 -2.42
N SER A 22 1.50 21.22 -1.28
CA SER A 22 2.49 20.13 -1.27
C SER A 22 1.95 18.85 -1.91
N ILE A 23 0.69 18.48 -1.64
CA ILE A 23 0.05 17.29 -2.24
C ILE A 23 -0.10 17.45 -3.75
N VAL A 24 -0.50 18.64 -4.23
CA VAL A 24 -0.63 18.93 -5.67
C VAL A 24 0.71 18.81 -6.37
N TYR A 25 1.80 19.36 -5.80
CA TYR A 25 3.15 19.22 -6.36
C TYR A 25 3.59 17.75 -6.40
N GLN A 26 3.37 16.99 -5.32
CA GLN A 26 3.71 15.56 -5.28
C GLN A 26 2.95 14.79 -6.35
N PHE A 27 1.66 15.04 -6.51
CA PHE A 27 0.83 14.41 -7.54
C PHE A 27 1.32 14.76 -8.96
N PHE A 28 1.68 16.01 -9.21
CA PHE A 28 2.26 16.45 -10.48
C PHE A 28 3.58 15.72 -10.77
N PHE A 29 4.50 15.64 -9.79
CA PHE A 29 5.74 14.91 -9.95
C PHE A 29 5.52 13.42 -10.20
N ILE A 30 4.55 12.79 -9.51
CA ILE A 30 4.19 11.39 -9.75
C ILE A 30 3.76 11.19 -11.20
N LEU A 31 2.84 12.02 -11.71
CA LEU A 31 2.37 11.95 -13.09
C LEU A 31 3.50 12.22 -14.08
N PHE A 32 4.36 13.19 -13.81
CA PHE A 32 5.50 13.51 -14.65
C PHE A 32 6.50 12.34 -14.75
N PHE A 33 6.89 11.77 -13.62
CA PHE A 33 7.77 10.59 -13.61
C PHE A 33 7.10 9.35 -14.21
N TYR A 34 5.82 9.13 -13.95
CA TYR A 34 5.05 8.07 -14.59
C TYR A 34 5.10 8.20 -16.13
N PHE A 35 4.90 9.40 -16.65
CA PHE A 35 4.97 9.69 -18.09
C PHE A 35 6.38 9.45 -18.63
N LEU A 36 7.42 9.95 -17.94
CA LEU A 36 8.82 9.72 -18.34
C LEU A 36 9.17 8.24 -18.34
N PHE A 37 8.78 7.48 -17.30
CA PHE A 37 9.05 6.05 -17.26
C PHE A 37 8.27 5.27 -18.32
N ASN A 38 7.10 5.74 -18.71
CA ASN A 38 6.35 5.12 -19.80
C ASN A 38 7.07 5.28 -21.15
N ILE A 39 7.63 6.46 -21.41
CA ILE A 39 8.35 6.76 -22.66
C ILE A 39 9.77 6.17 -22.67
N TYR A 40 10.51 6.36 -21.60
CA TYR A 40 11.94 6.06 -21.53
C TYR A 40 12.27 4.77 -20.75
N GLY A 41 11.32 4.17 -20.04
CA GLY A 41 11.56 3.04 -19.14
C GLY A 41 12.20 1.84 -19.85
N TYR A 42 11.78 1.54 -21.06
CA TYR A 42 12.39 0.48 -21.87
C TYR A 42 13.87 0.79 -22.22
N ARG A 43 14.18 2.03 -22.55
CA ARG A 43 15.58 2.45 -22.84
C ARG A 43 16.44 2.39 -21.58
N LEU A 44 15.91 2.87 -20.45
CA LEU A 44 16.59 2.77 -19.16
C LEU A 44 16.83 1.32 -18.74
N PHE A 45 15.86 0.44 -18.95
CA PHE A 45 16.00 -0.99 -18.70
C PHE A 45 17.13 -1.59 -19.54
N ILE A 46 17.21 -1.30 -20.83
CA ILE A 46 18.30 -1.77 -21.70
C ILE A 46 19.65 -1.23 -21.22
N LEU A 47 19.73 0.05 -20.85
CA LEU A 47 20.96 0.66 -20.36
C LEU A 47 21.45 -0.02 -19.09
N ILE A 48 20.59 -0.18 -18.09
CA ILE A 48 20.92 -0.84 -16.82
C ILE A 48 21.35 -2.29 -17.06
N THR A 49 20.64 -3.01 -17.92
CA THR A 49 21.00 -4.40 -18.21
C THR A 49 22.29 -4.56 -19.00
N ARG A 50 22.72 -3.55 -19.78
CA ARG A 50 24.03 -3.53 -20.44
C ARG A 50 25.17 -3.31 -19.44
N LEU A 51 24.95 -2.50 -18.42
CA LEU A 51 25.96 -2.22 -17.38
C LEU A 51 26.22 -3.44 -16.46
N LEU A 52 25.26 -4.36 -16.35
CA LEU A 52 25.42 -5.55 -15.53
C LEU A 52 26.23 -6.62 -16.31
N PRO A 53 27.44 -7.00 -15.88
CA PRO A 53 28.26 -8.02 -16.52
C PRO A 53 27.73 -9.43 -16.22
N MET A 54 26.48 -9.70 -16.61
CA MET A 54 25.77 -10.94 -16.31
C MET A 54 25.36 -11.68 -17.58
N VAL A 55 25.34 -13.02 -17.51
CA VAL A 55 24.84 -13.89 -18.58
C VAL A 55 23.34 -13.62 -18.81
N LYS A 56 22.89 -13.70 -20.07
CA LYS A 56 21.49 -13.44 -20.49
C LYS A 56 20.46 -14.20 -19.63
N LYS A 57 20.75 -15.44 -19.24
CA LYS A 57 19.90 -16.28 -18.39
C LYS A 57 19.64 -15.62 -17.02
N PHE A 58 20.67 -15.04 -16.40
CA PHE A 58 20.57 -14.39 -15.09
C PHE A 58 19.83 -13.06 -15.16
N LYS A 59 20.03 -12.28 -16.23
CA LYS A 59 19.25 -11.05 -16.48
C LYS A 59 17.74 -11.32 -16.55
N ARG A 60 17.35 -12.43 -17.19
CA ARG A 60 15.95 -12.85 -17.28
C ARG A 60 15.37 -13.26 -15.92
N ILE A 61 16.14 -13.99 -15.11
CA ILE A 61 15.72 -14.37 -13.76
C ILE A 61 15.51 -13.10 -12.90
N LEU A 62 16.49 -12.21 -12.90
CA LEU A 62 16.42 -10.95 -12.16
C LEU A 62 15.19 -10.12 -12.53
N TYR A 63 14.96 -9.94 -13.83
CA TYR A 63 13.80 -9.22 -14.35
C TYR A 63 12.48 -9.87 -13.92
N ASN A 64 12.35 -11.18 -14.11
CA ASN A 64 11.11 -11.89 -13.80
C ASN A 64 10.80 -11.88 -12.30
N GLU A 65 11.78 -12.17 -11.44
CA GLU A 65 11.58 -12.18 -9.97
C GLU A 65 11.20 -10.77 -9.45
N THR A 66 11.89 -9.73 -9.92
CA THR A 66 11.60 -8.36 -9.51
C THR A 66 10.25 -7.88 -10.04
N SER A 67 9.98 -8.09 -11.33
CA SER A 67 8.71 -7.70 -11.95
C SER A 67 7.53 -8.41 -11.30
N ASN A 68 7.65 -9.71 -11.06
CA ASN A 68 6.60 -10.50 -10.42
C ASN A 68 6.33 -10.02 -8.98
N THR A 69 7.38 -9.73 -8.21
CA THR A 69 7.23 -9.24 -6.83
C THR A 69 6.56 -7.87 -6.81
N ILE A 70 7.04 -6.92 -7.62
CA ILE A 70 6.45 -5.57 -7.68
C ILE A 70 4.98 -5.65 -8.12
N SER A 71 4.68 -6.42 -9.17
CA SER A 71 3.31 -6.59 -9.65
C SER A 71 2.40 -7.22 -8.59
N SER A 72 2.88 -8.26 -7.91
CA SER A 72 2.12 -8.94 -6.85
C SER A 72 1.83 -8.01 -5.69
N VAL A 73 2.81 -7.24 -5.23
CA VAL A 73 2.64 -6.27 -4.17
C VAL A 73 1.65 -5.19 -4.59
N PHE A 74 1.83 -4.61 -5.78
CA PHE A 74 0.99 -3.54 -6.30
C PHE A 74 -0.48 -3.98 -6.43
N PHE A 75 -0.74 -5.09 -7.14
CA PHE A 75 -2.10 -5.57 -7.32
C PHE A 75 -2.74 -6.06 -6.03
N GLY A 76 -1.96 -6.74 -5.16
CA GLY A 76 -2.44 -7.17 -3.85
C GLY A 76 -2.81 -6.00 -2.95
N THR A 77 -2.00 -4.94 -2.95
CA THR A 77 -2.26 -3.72 -2.17
C THR A 77 -3.48 -2.98 -2.72
N LEU A 78 -3.57 -2.77 -4.04
CA LEU A 78 -4.75 -2.17 -4.66
C LEU A 78 -6.04 -2.93 -4.35
N PHE A 79 -5.99 -4.26 -4.41
CA PHE A 79 -7.13 -5.09 -4.08
C PHE A 79 -7.57 -4.89 -2.63
N SER A 80 -6.63 -4.94 -1.67
CA SER A 80 -6.93 -4.70 -0.26
C SER A 80 -7.50 -3.29 -0.04
N MET A 81 -6.92 -2.25 -0.65
CA MET A 81 -7.42 -0.87 -0.57
C MET A 81 -8.88 -0.75 -1.00
N VAL A 82 -9.22 -1.30 -2.17
CA VAL A 82 -10.58 -1.24 -2.71
C VAL A 82 -11.54 -2.05 -1.85
N MET A 83 -11.19 -3.29 -1.53
CA MET A 83 -12.09 -4.19 -0.79
C MET A 83 -12.31 -3.75 0.65
N GLN A 84 -11.27 -3.33 1.35
CA GLN A 84 -11.40 -2.85 2.73
C GLN A 84 -12.12 -1.51 2.80
N GLY A 85 -11.83 -0.59 1.87
CA GLY A 85 -12.53 0.69 1.79
C GLY A 85 -14.02 0.52 1.53
N LEU A 86 -14.38 -0.33 0.57
CA LEU A 86 -15.79 -0.65 0.28
C LEU A 86 -16.46 -1.36 1.45
N ALA A 87 -15.83 -2.38 2.04
CA ALA A 87 -16.41 -3.13 3.14
C ALA A 87 -16.67 -2.24 4.36
N PHE A 88 -15.71 -1.39 4.73
CA PHE A 88 -15.87 -0.49 5.87
C PHE A 88 -16.88 0.61 5.58
N GLY A 89 -16.85 1.22 4.38
CA GLY A 89 -17.82 2.22 3.98
C GLY A 89 -19.24 1.68 3.94
N VAL A 90 -19.46 0.49 3.34
CA VAL A 90 -20.78 -0.17 3.32
C VAL A 90 -21.25 -0.51 4.74
N PHE A 91 -20.36 -1.03 5.58
CA PHE A 91 -20.68 -1.32 6.98
C PHE A 91 -21.16 -0.07 7.71
N LEU A 92 -20.43 1.04 7.64
CA LEU A 92 -20.79 2.30 8.30
C LEU A 92 -22.08 2.88 7.71
N PHE A 93 -22.30 2.79 6.41
CA PHE A 93 -23.51 3.31 5.75
C PHE A 93 -24.81 2.70 6.31
N PHE A 94 -24.77 1.39 6.66
CA PHE A 94 -25.94 0.71 7.21
C PHE A 94 -26.05 0.76 8.73
N THR A 95 -25.00 1.18 9.43
CA THR A 95 -24.94 1.05 10.89
C THR A 95 -24.81 2.38 11.63
N THR A 96 -24.46 3.47 10.93
CA THR A 96 -24.17 4.76 11.59
C THR A 96 -24.59 5.95 10.73
N ASP A 97 -24.64 7.12 11.39
CA ASP A 97 -24.78 8.42 10.72
C ASP A 97 -23.44 9.07 10.35
N TYR A 98 -22.32 8.35 10.50
CA TYR A 98 -21.00 8.86 10.07
C TYR A 98 -20.93 8.99 8.56
N ASP A 99 -20.05 9.88 8.09
CA ASP A 99 -19.73 9.95 6.66
C ASP A 99 -19.03 8.67 6.20
N ALA A 100 -19.86 7.69 5.82
CA ALA A 100 -19.44 6.36 5.41
C ALA A 100 -18.52 6.39 4.18
N PHE A 101 -18.76 7.35 3.26
CA PHE A 101 -17.92 7.51 2.08
C PHE A 101 -16.52 7.98 2.46
N TYR A 102 -16.43 9.02 3.27
CA TYR A 102 -15.14 9.58 3.69
C TYR A 102 -14.34 8.58 4.54
N LEU A 103 -14.97 7.93 5.53
CA LEU A 103 -14.30 6.95 6.38
C LEU A 103 -13.94 5.67 5.63
N GLY A 104 -14.80 5.21 4.72
CA GLY A 104 -14.50 4.08 3.85
C GLY A 104 -13.30 4.37 2.93
N LEU A 105 -13.30 5.55 2.29
CA LEU A 105 -12.22 5.98 1.42
C LEU A 105 -10.89 6.07 2.19
N THR A 106 -10.89 6.72 3.35
CA THR A 106 -9.68 6.87 4.18
C THR A 106 -9.17 5.53 4.71
N ALA A 107 -10.06 4.63 5.15
CA ALA A 107 -9.69 3.27 5.56
C ALA A 107 -9.09 2.47 4.39
N GLY A 108 -9.69 2.59 3.19
CA GLY A 108 -9.15 1.99 1.97
C GLY A 108 -7.74 2.48 1.67
N PHE A 109 -7.50 3.78 1.63
CA PHE A 109 -6.15 4.32 1.41
C PHE A 109 -5.16 3.93 2.52
N ALA A 110 -5.59 3.97 3.78
CA ALA A 110 -4.75 3.56 4.89
C ALA A 110 -4.34 2.09 4.79
N SER A 111 -5.22 1.21 4.28
CA SER A 111 -4.93 -0.23 4.10
C SER A 111 -3.84 -0.53 3.05
N ALA A 112 -3.30 0.49 2.36
CA ALA A 112 -2.08 0.35 1.59
C ALA A 112 -0.91 -0.20 2.43
N ILE A 113 -0.92 0.08 3.74
CA ILE A 113 0.04 -0.49 4.69
C ILE A 113 -0.58 -1.80 5.24
N PRO A 114 -0.05 -2.98 4.88
CA PRO A 114 -0.59 -4.25 5.34
C PRO A 114 -0.65 -4.33 6.86
N VAL A 115 -1.68 -5.02 7.38
CA VAL A 115 -1.90 -5.32 8.81
C VAL A 115 -2.31 -4.10 9.65
N ILE A 116 -1.63 -2.97 9.52
CA ILE A 116 -1.82 -1.80 10.39
C ILE A 116 -2.75 -0.76 9.74
N GLY A 117 -2.74 -0.67 8.41
CA GLY A 117 -3.28 0.49 7.70
C GLY A 117 -4.73 0.82 8.00
N ALA A 118 -5.65 -0.12 7.84
CA ALA A 118 -7.06 0.13 8.10
C ALA A 118 -7.34 0.49 9.58
N TYR A 119 -6.58 -0.09 10.52
CA TYR A 119 -6.74 0.18 11.94
C TYR A 119 -6.40 1.62 12.33
N VAL A 120 -5.59 2.34 11.55
CA VAL A 120 -5.32 3.77 11.74
C VAL A 120 -6.61 4.60 11.67
N VAL A 121 -7.59 4.16 10.89
CA VAL A 121 -8.89 4.82 10.77
C VAL A 121 -9.92 4.19 11.71
N ILE A 122 -9.92 2.87 11.85
CA ILE A 122 -10.89 2.13 12.65
C ILE A 122 -10.75 2.46 14.14
N LEU A 123 -9.52 2.47 14.67
CA LEU A 123 -9.30 2.71 16.10
C LEU A 123 -9.80 4.08 16.58
N PRO A 124 -9.57 5.20 15.89
CA PRO A 124 -10.20 6.46 16.25
C PRO A 124 -11.73 6.40 16.29
N VAL A 125 -12.38 5.72 15.34
CA VAL A 125 -13.84 5.56 15.32
C VAL A 125 -14.29 4.75 16.53
N VAL A 126 -13.62 3.65 16.85
CA VAL A 126 -13.90 2.81 18.03
C VAL A 126 -13.73 3.64 19.33
N ILE A 127 -12.68 4.46 19.42
CA ILE A 127 -12.43 5.31 20.59
C ILE A 127 -13.56 6.34 20.75
N VAL A 128 -14.01 6.96 19.67
CA VAL A 128 -15.14 7.91 19.71
C VAL A 128 -16.41 7.24 20.24
N GLU A 129 -16.71 6.00 19.78
CA GLU A 129 -17.88 5.24 20.26
C GLU A 129 -17.76 4.89 21.76
N ILE A 130 -16.57 4.54 22.23
CA ILE A 130 -16.33 4.30 23.66
C ILE A 130 -16.55 5.57 24.49
N LEU A 131 -16.07 6.73 24.01
CA LEU A 131 -16.26 8.01 24.68
C LEU A 131 -17.74 8.43 24.73
N ASN A 132 -18.51 8.06 23.70
CA ASN A 132 -19.96 8.24 23.64
C ASN A 132 -20.74 7.20 24.48
N GLN A 133 -20.04 6.33 25.23
CA GLN A 133 -20.62 5.24 26.04
C GLN A 133 -21.35 4.18 25.22
N ASN A 134 -21.11 4.13 23.92
CA ASN A 134 -21.71 3.15 23.00
C ASN A 134 -20.83 1.92 22.85
N TYR A 135 -20.60 1.21 23.96
CA TYR A 135 -19.66 0.07 24.02
C TYR A 135 -20.04 -1.10 23.11
N ILE A 136 -21.37 -1.33 22.93
CA ILE A 136 -21.85 -2.39 22.06
C ILE A 136 -21.42 -2.14 20.64
N PHE A 137 -21.64 -0.92 20.15
CA PHE A 137 -21.29 -0.56 18.78
C PHE A 137 -19.78 -0.50 18.55
N ALA A 138 -19.00 0.00 19.50
CA ALA A 138 -17.54 -0.06 19.49
C ALA A 138 -17.05 -1.51 19.34
N SER A 139 -17.67 -2.46 20.06
CA SER A 139 -17.34 -3.87 19.97
C SER A 139 -17.72 -4.47 18.60
N VAL A 140 -18.85 -4.08 18.04
CA VAL A 140 -19.30 -4.53 16.70
C VAL A 140 -18.34 -4.04 15.61
N ILE A 141 -17.91 -2.76 15.64
CA ILE A 141 -16.89 -2.24 14.70
C ILE A 141 -15.60 -3.05 14.79
N MET A 142 -15.14 -3.32 16.02
CA MET A 142 -13.89 -4.06 16.23
C MET A 142 -13.99 -5.50 15.72
N LEU A 143 -15.08 -6.21 16.04
CA LEU A 143 -15.34 -7.56 15.54
C LEU A 143 -15.46 -7.61 14.01
N PHE A 144 -16.21 -6.67 13.42
CA PHE A 144 -16.31 -6.55 11.96
C PHE A 144 -14.93 -6.40 11.34
N SER A 145 -14.10 -5.52 11.87
CA SER A 145 -12.76 -5.26 11.36
C SER A 145 -11.86 -6.48 11.46
N MET A 146 -11.89 -7.20 12.59
CA MET A 146 -11.11 -8.41 12.78
C MET A 146 -11.55 -9.54 11.85
N ILE A 147 -12.86 -9.77 11.73
CA ILE A 147 -13.38 -10.90 10.97
C ILE A 147 -13.41 -10.56 9.46
N VAL A 148 -14.07 -9.47 9.08
CA VAL A 148 -14.29 -9.18 7.65
C VAL A 148 -13.04 -8.61 7.00
N MET A 149 -12.39 -7.62 7.62
CA MET A 149 -11.27 -6.95 6.96
C MET A 149 -9.99 -7.80 7.05
N SER A 150 -9.65 -8.36 8.22
CA SER A 150 -8.40 -9.12 8.36
C SER A 150 -8.53 -10.56 7.88
N VAL A 151 -9.60 -11.29 8.30
CA VAL A 151 -9.70 -12.73 7.94
C VAL A 151 -10.24 -12.90 6.53
N VAL A 152 -11.39 -12.28 6.22
CA VAL A 152 -12.05 -12.52 4.92
C VAL A 152 -11.32 -11.79 3.80
N ILE A 153 -11.04 -10.49 3.93
CA ILE A 153 -10.45 -9.70 2.83
C ILE A 153 -8.97 -10.01 2.69
N ASP A 154 -8.15 -9.84 3.74
CA ASP A 154 -6.71 -9.97 3.61
C ASP A 154 -6.24 -11.43 3.46
N ASN A 155 -6.84 -12.37 4.20
CA ASN A 155 -6.37 -13.75 4.14
C ASN A 155 -7.08 -14.58 3.06
N LEU A 156 -8.42 -14.47 2.91
CA LEU A 156 -9.14 -15.31 1.96
C LEU A 156 -9.25 -14.67 0.57
N LEU A 157 -9.88 -13.50 0.47
CA LEU A 157 -10.18 -12.90 -0.84
C LEU A 157 -8.90 -12.45 -1.56
N ARG A 158 -7.95 -11.87 -0.84
CA ARG A 158 -6.66 -11.50 -1.40
C ARG A 158 -5.91 -12.71 -1.95
N LEU A 159 -5.90 -13.84 -1.22
CA LEU A 159 -5.25 -15.06 -1.66
C LEU A 159 -5.90 -15.63 -2.93
N VAL A 160 -7.24 -15.65 -2.99
CA VAL A 160 -7.99 -16.08 -4.19
C VAL A 160 -7.67 -15.16 -5.37
N PHE A 161 -7.70 -13.85 -5.16
CA PHE A 161 -7.38 -12.85 -6.19
C PHE A 161 -5.94 -13.01 -6.70
N MET A 162 -4.97 -13.17 -5.81
CA MET A 162 -3.58 -13.37 -6.18
C MET A 162 -3.36 -14.69 -6.94
N ASN A 163 -4.03 -15.77 -6.54
CA ASN A 163 -4.00 -17.04 -7.28
C ASN A 163 -4.59 -16.90 -8.68
N TYR A 164 -5.66 -16.14 -8.85
CA TYR A 164 -6.23 -15.83 -10.15
C TYR A 164 -5.23 -15.05 -11.04
N LEU A 165 -4.62 -14.00 -10.50
CA LEU A 165 -3.59 -13.23 -11.20
C LEU A 165 -2.38 -14.09 -11.57
N ASN A 166 -1.91 -14.94 -10.65
CA ASN A 166 -0.79 -15.83 -10.89
C ASN A 166 -1.06 -16.78 -12.06
N LYS A 167 -2.26 -17.35 -12.14
CA LYS A 167 -2.66 -18.21 -13.28
C LYS A 167 -2.73 -17.44 -14.58
N LYS A 168 -3.28 -16.21 -14.56
CA LYS A 168 -3.50 -15.42 -15.78
C LYS A 168 -2.23 -14.75 -16.32
N PHE A 169 -1.35 -14.28 -15.43
CA PHE A 169 -0.15 -13.51 -15.79
C PHE A 169 1.15 -14.28 -15.55
N SER A 170 1.09 -15.57 -15.17
CA SER A 170 2.26 -16.41 -14.85
C SER A 170 3.19 -15.75 -13.82
N LEU A 171 2.62 -15.04 -12.87
CA LEU A 171 3.34 -14.38 -11.78
C LEU A 171 3.80 -15.47 -10.80
N ASN A 172 5.01 -16.01 -10.98
CA ASN A 172 5.61 -16.97 -10.04
C ASN A 172 6.11 -16.23 -8.79
N TYR A 173 5.20 -16.02 -7.86
CA TYR A 173 5.49 -15.37 -6.58
C TYR A 173 6.12 -16.37 -5.60
N LYS A 174 7.36 -16.12 -5.19
CA LYS A 174 8.14 -17.03 -4.33
C LYS A 174 8.50 -16.46 -2.96
N LEU A 175 8.26 -15.17 -2.72
CA LEU A 175 8.62 -14.56 -1.44
C LEU A 175 7.54 -14.81 -0.40
N ASN A 176 7.98 -15.13 0.82
CA ASN A 176 7.10 -15.24 1.97
C ASN A 176 6.49 -13.86 2.28
N GLU A 177 5.19 -13.80 2.56
CA GLU A 177 4.46 -12.57 2.87
C GLU A 177 5.08 -11.80 4.04
N LEU A 178 5.65 -12.51 5.01
CA LEU A 178 6.34 -11.91 6.16
C LEU A 178 7.59 -11.12 5.73
N PHE A 179 8.38 -11.64 4.78
CA PHE A 179 9.53 -10.89 4.24
C PHE A 179 9.10 -9.64 3.50
N ILE A 180 7.95 -9.68 2.82
CA ILE A 180 7.42 -8.51 2.14
C ILE A 180 6.94 -7.47 3.13
N LEU A 181 6.21 -7.90 4.16
CA LEU A 181 5.78 -7.00 5.24
C LEU A 181 6.97 -6.31 5.89
N LEU A 182 8.01 -7.07 6.26
CA LEU A 182 9.23 -6.51 6.85
C LEU A 182 9.93 -5.55 5.89
N ALA A 183 9.99 -5.90 4.60
CA ALA A 183 10.58 -5.03 3.58
C ALA A 183 9.77 -3.74 3.37
N MET A 184 8.43 -3.80 3.43
CA MET A 184 7.57 -2.63 3.39
C MET A 184 7.80 -1.73 4.60
N LEU A 185 7.80 -2.29 5.81
CA LEU A 185 8.02 -1.52 7.04
C LEU A 185 9.41 -0.85 7.07
N ALA A 186 10.46 -1.60 6.71
CA ALA A 186 11.80 -1.05 6.59
C ALA A 186 11.86 0.02 5.48
N GLY A 187 11.22 -0.23 4.35
CA GLY A 187 11.12 0.72 3.25
C GLY A 187 10.43 2.01 3.64
N ILE A 188 9.32 1.95 4.39
CA ILE A 188 8.62 3.13 4.90
C ILE A 188 9.53 3.95 5.81
N GLY A 189 10.32 3.32 6.66
CA GLY A 189 11.27 4.00 7.53
C GLY A 189 12.36 4.78 6.78
N VAL A 190 12.77 4.30 5.60
CA VAL A 190 13.85 4.91 4.80
C VAL A 190 13.30 5.86 3.72
N PHE A 191 12.24 5.45 3.01
CA PHE A 191 11.70 6.12 1.82
C PHE A 191 10.32 6.74 2.03
N GLY A 192 9.80 6.75 3.28
CA GLY A 192 8.45 7.21 3.58
C GLY A 192 7.41 6.36 2.85
N GLY A 193 6.30 6.97 2.41
CA GLY A 193 5.20 6.26 1.73
C GLY A 193 5.62 5.46 0.48
N TRP A 194 6.67 5.88 -0.22
CA TRP A 194 7.23 5.14 -1.35
C TRP A 194 7.86 3.80 -0.95
N GLY A 195 8.24 3.66 0.31
CA GLY A 195 8.82 2.43 0.84
C GLY A 195 7.93 1.21 0.74
N ILE A 196 6.61 1.39 0.64
CA ILE A 196 5.63 0.31 0.42
C ILE A 196 5.95 -0.46 -0.87
N ILE A 197 6.41 0.23 -1.91
CA ILE A 197 6.74 -0.37 -3.21
C ILE A 197 8.25 -0.65 -3.31
N ILE A 198 9.08 0.30 -2.89
CA ILE A 198 10.55 0.18 -3.00
C ILE A 198 11.09 -0.92 -2.09
N GLY A 199 10.56 -1.08 -0.88
CA GLY A 199 11.01 -2.10 0.08
C GLY A 199 10.96 -3.52 -0.51
N PRO A 200 9.78 -4.01 -0.93
CA PRO A 200 9.66 -5.31 -1.59
C PRO A 200 10.48 -5.44 -2.87
N ALA A 201 10.63 -4.36 -3.65
CA ALA A 201 11.48 -4.37 -4.84
C ALA A 201 12.95 -4.63 -4.50
N VAL A 202 13.48 -3.98 -3.47
CA VAL A 202 14.87 -4.17 -3.00
C VAL A 202 15.08 -5.59 -2.50
N ILE A 203 14.17 -6.12 -1.66
CA ILE A 203 14.34 -7.49 -1.14
C ILE A 203 14.23 -8.53 -2.25
N SER A 204 13.36 -8.32 -3.26
CA SER A 204 13.27 -9.22 -4.41
C SER A 204 14.56 -9.24 -5.23
N LEU A 205 15.21 -8.10 -5.41
CA LEU A 205 16.53 -8.00 -6.04
C LEU A 205 17.58 -8.78 -5.24
N CYS A 206 17.63 -8.61 -3.91
CA CYS A 206 18.53 -9.35 -3.05
C CYS A 206 18.35 -10.88 -3.16
N VAL A 207 17.09 -11.35 -3.11
CA VAL A 207 16.78 -12.78 -3.25
C VAL A 207 17.13 -13.30 -4.65
N ALA A 208 16.89 -12.52 -5.70
CA ALA A 208 17.31 -12.88 -7.06
C ALA A 208 18.83 -13.01 -7.17
N PHE A 209 19.61 -12.08 -6.60
CA PHE A 209 21.08 -12.18 -6.57
C PHE A 209 21.56 -13.41 -5.81
N ILE A 210 21.01 -13.69 -4.63
CA ILE A 210 21.34 -14.90 -3.84
C ILE A 210 21.04 -16.16 -4.67
N THR A 211 19.89 -16.23 -5.31
CA THR A 211 19.48 -17.37 -6.15
C THR A 211 20.44 -17.57 -7.32
N ILE A 212 20.87 -16.47 -7.96
CA ILE A 212 21.86 -16.52 -9.04
C ILE A 212 23.20 -17.03 -8.53
N TYR A 213 23.67 -16.52 -7.39
CA TYR A 213 24.93 -16.91 -6.78
C TYR A 213 24.95 -18.41 -6.41
N LEU A 214 23.89 -18.91 -5.80
CA LEU A 214 23.77 -20.33 -5.44
C LEU A 214 23.76 -21.24 -6.70
N LYS A 215 23.05 -20.83 -7.76
CA LYS A 215 23.02 -21.57 -9.03
C LYS A 215 24.30 -21.48 -9.86
N SER A 216 25.18 -20.53 -9.56
CA SER A 216 26.50 -20.44 -10.23
C SER A 216 27.55 -21.34 -9.58
N LYS A 217 27.31 -21.79 -8.33
CA LYS A 217 28.19 -22.70 -7.61
C LYS A 217 27.81 -24.19 -7.73
N ALA A 218 26.57 -24.47 -8.14
CA ALA A 218 26.07 -25.80 -8.45
C ALA A 218 26.23 -26.14 -9.94
#